data_0c871c22bb26c3dd71a9a4b3ec07faea
#
_entry.id   0c871c22bb26c3dd71a9a4b3ec07faea
#
_cell.length_a   1.000
_cell.length_b   1.000
_cell.length_c   1.000
_cell.angle_alpha   90.00
_cell.angle_beta   90.00
_cell.angle_gamma   90.00
#
_symmetry.space_group_name_H-M   'P 1'
#
loop_
_entity.id
_entity.type
_entity.pdbx_description
1 polymer ?
#
loop_
_entity_poly.entity_id
_entity_poly.type
_entity_poly.pdbx_seq_one_letter_code
_entity_poly.pdbx_strand_id
1 'polypeptide(L)'
;MAKHSTDGQMKHAVFIYSEDQLGYKFSDTHPFNQKRLELTVDLLQKMKALPEELVVAPRIATDEELLLAHDQRYIEIVKQASIGNVSSEAGESYGIGTEDTPIFANMHEASARLVGGTLTAVDWVMEGKAQHALNLGGGLHHGFRGKASGFCIYNDSSVAINYMKKKYGARVLYIDTDAHHGDGVQWSFYDDPDVCTVSIHETGRYLFPGTGNINERGSGQGYGTSFNFPIDAFTEDESFLEVYRTAMREIVEFFKPDVILSQNGADAHYLDPLTHLYGTMDIYREIPKVAHELAHEFCEGRWIAVGGGGYDIWRVVPRAWSLLWMEMNDFPPPKGPLPSSWLTKWQPESPVPLIGSWDDPEQMYQAIPRKEEITEKNHEMLNKALYMIRNA
;
A
#
# COMPACT_ATOMS: atom_id res chain seq x y z
N MET A 1 -0.88 -22.18 41.24
CA MET A 1 -1.75 -21.94 40.08
C MET A 1 -0.87 -21.46 38.93
N ALA A 2 -0.59 -22.35 38.01
CA ALA A 2 0.28 -22.05 36.86
C ALA A 2 -0.47 -21.11 35.89
N LYS A 3 0.14 -19.99 35.55
CA LYS A 3 -0.31 -19.13 34.44
C LYS A 3 -0.14 -19.96 33.18
N HIS A 4 -1.25 -20.33 32.54
CA HIS A 4 -1.22 -20.85 31.20
C HIS A 4 -0.69 -19.74 30.30
N SER A 5 0.46 -19.97 29.70
CA SER A 5 0.98 -19.15 28.61
C SER A 5 0.04 -19.34 27.39
N THR A 6 -0.54 -18.25 26.95
CA THR A 6 -1.33 -18.17 25.69
C THR A 6 -0.42 -18.12 24.45
N ASP A 7 0.77 -18.72 24.54
CA ASP A 7 1.88 -18.59 23.59
C ASP A 7 1.82 -19.62 22.45
N GLY A 8 0.64 -19.85 21.88
CA GLY A 8 0.48 -20.79 20.78
C GLY A 8 -0.81 -20.66 19.98
N GLN A 9 -1.69 -19.72 20.31
CA GLN A 9 -2.91 -19.53 19.54
C GLN A 9 -2.63 -18.53 18.40
N MET A 10 -2.94 -18.92 17.17
CA MET A 10 -2.86 -18.07 15.98
C MET A 10 -3.68 -16.80 16.20
N LYS A 11 -3.06 -15.64 15.99
CA LYS A 11 -3.73 -14.34 16.06
C LYS A 11 -4.55 -14.10 14.80
N HIS A 12 -5.63 -13.32 14.92
CA HIS A 12 -6.42 -12.94 13.76
C HIS A 12 -5.60 -11.98 12.87
N ALA A 13 -5.17 -10.85 13.42
CA ALA A 13 -4.24 -9.94 12.75
C ALA A 13 -3.16 -9.41 13.69
N VAL A 14 -2.03 -8.97 13.12
CA VAL A 14 -0.95 -8.26 13.81
C VAL A 14 -0.60 -6.96 13.09
N PHE A 15 -0.25 -5.93 13.87
CA PHE A 15 0.17 -4.62 13.39
C PHE A 15 1.67 -4.47 13.54
N ILE A 16 2.39 -4.36 12.43
CA ILE A 16 3.85 -4.22 12.45
C ILE A 16 4.20 -2.74 12.60
N TYR A 17 4.69 -2.36 13.77
CA TYR A 17 4.98 -0.96 14.05
C TYR A 17 6.07 -0.81 15.11
N SER A 18 6.90 0.19 14.90
CA SER A 18 7.71 0.87 15.91
C SER A 18 7.89 2.34 15.53
N GLU A 19 8.15 3.20 16.50
CA GLU A 19 8.43 4.62 16.26
C GLU A 19 9.64 4.84 15.34
N ASP A 20 10.56 3.89 15.28
CA ASP A 20 11.72 3.94 14.38
C ASP A 20 11.32 4.02 12.87
N GLN A 21 10.12 3.57 12.50
CA GLN A 21 9.63 3.69 11.12
C GLN A 21 9.35 5.15 10.71
N LEU A 22 9.18 6.04 11.70
CA LEU A 22 9.04 7.48 11.45
C LEU A 22 10.35 8.12 10.95
N GLY A 23 11.47 7.40 11.07
CA GLY A 23 12.77 7.83 10.56
C GLY A 23 12.90 7.88 9.04
N TYR A 24 11.96 7.29 8.29
CA TYR A 24 11.89 7.46 6.83
C TYR A 24 11.29 8.84 6.52
N LYS A 25 12.14 9.86 6.50
CA LYS A 25 11.71 11.25 6.45
C LYS A 25 12.65 12.08 5.58
N PHE A 26 12.15 12.58 4.46
CA PHE A 26 12.92 13.46 3.57
C PHE A 26 13.10 14.87 4.15
N SER A 27 11.99 15.54 4.47
CA SER A 27 11.98 16.86 5.14
C SER A 27 10.60 17.10 5.78
N ASP A 28 10.47 18.20 6.52
CA ASP A 28 9.19 18.59 7.12
C ASP A 28 8.14 19.03 6.10
N THR A 29 8.58 19.50 4.94
CA THR A 29 7.72 20.03 3.87
C THR A 29 7.49 19.05 2.73
N HIS A 30 8.18 17.89 2.75
CA HIS A 30 8.00 16.88 1.72
C HIS A 30 6.61 16.23 1.84
N PRO A 31 5.89 16.00 0.72
CA PRO A 31 4.54 15.42 0.77
C PRO A 31 4.51 14.03 1.39
N PHE A 32 5.52 13.19 1.14
CA PHE A 32 5.63 11.88 1.78
C PHE A 32 6.12 12.04 3.23
N ASN A 33 5.20 12.00 4.18
CA ASN A 33 5.49 12.27 5.58
C ASN A 33 4.95 11.17 6.49
N GLN A 34 5.85 10.48 7.18
CA GLN A 34 5.52 9.35 8.06
C GLN A 34 4.81 9.77 9.36
N LYS A 35 4.59 11.05 9.62
CA LYS A 35 3.68 11.50 10.69
C LYS A 35 2.28 10.89 10.55
N ARG A 36 1.89 10.54 9.35
CA ARG A 36 0.64 9.81 9.05
C ARG A 36 0.54 8.46 9.78
N LEU A 37 1.66 7.76 10.03
CA LEU A 37 1.67 6.55 10.86
C LEU A 37 1.36 6.90 12.33
N GLU A 38 2.04 7.91 12.87
CA GLU A 38 1.81 8.38 14.24
C GLU A 38 0.34 8.77 14.47
N LEU A 39 -0.23 9.54 13.55
CA LEU A 39 -1.63 9.95 13.57
C LEU A 39 -2.59 8.75 13.56
N THR A 40 -2.31 7.75 12.72
CA THR A 40 -3.13 6.53 12.60
C THR A 40 -3.03 5.67 13.87
N VAL A 41 -1.83 5.43 14.37
CA VAL A 41 -1.59 4.64 15.58
C VAL A 41 -2.28 5.29 16.79
N ASP A 42 -2.11 6.62 16.97
CA ASP A 42 -2.78 7.35 18.06
C ASP A 42 -4.32 7.29 17.93
N LEU A 43 -4.88 7.38 16.71
CA LEU A 43 -6.31 7.23 16.50
C LEU A 43 -6.81 5.85 16.93
N LEU A 44 -6.16 4.80 16.51
CA LEU A 44 -6.49 3.43 16.87
C LEU A 44 -6.36 3.16 18.38
N GLN A 45 -5.32 3.72 19.02
CA GLN A 45 -5.15 3.64 20.47
C GLN A 45 -6.25 4.39 21.24
N LYS A 46 -6.64 5.60 20.80
CA LYS A 46 -7.75 6.35 21.40
C LYS A 46 -9.10 5.63 21.26
N MET A 47 -9.26 4.85 20.22
CA MET A 47 -10.41 3.96 20.02
C MET A 47 -10.32 2.66 20.81
N LYS A 48 -9.17 2.34 21.41
CA LYS A 48 -8.87 1.03 22.00
C LYS A 48 -8.95 -0.14 21.00
N ALA A 49 -8.72 0.17 19.72
CA ALA A 49 -8.73 -0.81 18.62
C ALA A 49 -7.34 -1.39 18.33
N LEU A 50 -6.29 -0.88 18.96
CA LEU A 50 -4.93 -1.40 18.81
C LEU A 50 -4.34 -1.73 20.20
N PRO A 51 -4.66 -2.91 20.76
CA PRO A 51 -4.05 -3.39 21.99
C PRO A 51 -2.57 -3.76 21.77
N GLU A 52 -1.75 -3.55 22.79
CA GLU A 52 -0.28 -3.71 22.71
C GLU A 52 0.15 -5.13 22.27
N GLU A 53 -0.59 -6.15 22.67
CA GLU A 53 -0.33 -7.55 22.30
C GLU A 53 -0.51 -7.87 20.81
N LEU A 54 -1.15 -6.98 20.03
CA LEU A 54 -1.26 -7.10 18.58
C LEU A 54 -0.19 -6.30 17.83
N VAL A 55 0.60 -5.49 18.53
CA VAL A 55 1.71 -4.74 17.94
C VAL A 55 2.96 -5.60 17.94
N VAL A 56 3.59 -5.71 16.78
CA VAL A 56 4.83 -6.47 16.57
C VAL A 56 5.90 -5.53 16.03
N ALA A 57 7.07 -5.53 16.68
CA ALA A 57 8.18 -4.70 16.22
C ALA A 57 8.72 -5.19 14.87
N PRO A 58 8.98 -4.28 13.91
CA PRO A 58 9.62 -4.65 12.65
C PRO A 58 11.09 -5.02 12.87
N ARG A 59 11.58 -6.05 12.19
CA ARG A 59 13.02 -6.27 12.05
C ARG A 59 13.61 -5.32 11.00
N ILE A 60 14.91 -5.30 10.87
CA ILE A 60 15.59 -4.61 9.76
C ILE A 60 15.88 -5.67 8.68
N ALA A 61 15.62 -5.35 7.41
CA ALA A 61 15.99 -6.23 6.31
C ALA A 61 17.51 -6.29 6.18
N THR A 62 18.04 -7.49 5.94
CA THR A 62 19.46 -7.69 5.64
C THR A 62 19.78 -7.33 4.19
N ASP A 63 21.06 -7.15 3.88
CA ASP A 63 21.51 -6.93 2.49
C ASP A 63 21.11 -8.09 1.57
N GLU A 64 21.21 -9.33 2.05
CA GLU A 64 20.81 -10.51 1.29
C GLU A 64 19.32 -10.53 0.96
N GLU A 65 18.50 -9.98 1.85
CA GLU A 65 17.06 -9.83 1.61
C GLU A 65 16.78 -8.69 0.63
N LEU A 66 17.47 -7.56 0.76
CA LEU A 66 17.36 -6.45 -0.19
C LEU A 66 17.78 -6.87 -1.60
N LEU A 67 18.80 -7.73 -1.73
CA LEU A 67 19.26 -8.30 -3.00
C LEU A 67 18.21 -9.17 -3.71
N LEU A 68 17.12 -9.55 -3.04
CA LEU A 68 16.02 -10.25 -3.69
C LEU A 68 15.32 -9.38 -4.75
N ALA A 69 15.32 -8.06 -4.58
CA ALA A 69 14.69 -7.13 -5.51
C ALA A 69 15.60 -6.01 -6.03
N HIS A 70 16.73 -5.75 -5.37
CA HIS A 70 17.62 -4.65 -5.69
C HIS A 70 19.02 -5.11 -6.09
N ASP A 71 19.69 -4.33 -6.93
CA ASP A 71 21.08 -4.58 -7.32
C ASP A 71 22.05 -4.18 -6.19
N GLN A 72 23.11 -4.98 -6.01
CA GLN A 72 24.13 -4.71 -4.99
C GLN A 72 24.72 -3.29 -5.11
N ARG A 73 24.96 -2.84 -6.34
CA ARG A 73 25.51 -1.50 -6.59
C ARG A 73 24.56 -0.40 -6.14
N TYR A 74 23.25 -0.59 -6.35
CA TYR A 74 22.24 0.36 -5.88
C TYR A 74 22.19 0.42 -4.35
N ILE A 75 22.19 -0.74 -3.68
CA ILE A 75 22.22 -0.80 -2.21
C ILE A 75 23.44 -0.07 -1.67
N GLU A 76 24.60 -0.26 -2.28
CA GLU A 76 25.84 0.42 -1.86
C GLU A 76 25.73 1.95 -2.03
N ILE A 77 25.18 2.43 -3.14
CA ILE A 77 24.94 3.87 -3.34
C ILE A 77 24.00 4.45 -2.27
N VAL A 78 22.92 3.74 -1.91
CA VAL A 78 22.02 4.16 -0.83
C VAL A 78 22.76 4.24 0.51
N LYS A 79 23.63 3.27 0.81
CA LYS A 79 24.48 3.29 2.02
C LYS A 79 25.44 4.48 2.04
N GLN A 80 26.10 4.76 0.92
CA GLN A 80 26.98 5.92 0.83
C GLN A 80 26.19 7.24 0.94
N ALA A 81 25.01 7.33 0.34
CA ALA A 81 24.11 8.48 0.50
C ALA A 81 23.68 8.71 1.95
N SER A 82 23.42 7.63 2.71
CA SER A 82 23.04 7.68 4.13
C SER A 82 24.05 8.42 5.03
N ILE A 83 25.33 8.39 4.64
CA ILE A 83 26.44 9.03 5.39
C ILE A 83 26.96 10.29 4.66
N GLY A 84 26.25 10.78 3.66
CA GLY A 84 26.63 12.00 2.91
C GLY A 84 27.84 11.82 1.99
N ASN A 85 28.18 10.60 1.59
CA ASN A 85 29.37 10.28 0.78
C ASN A 85 29.04 9.97 -0.68
N VAL A 86 28.05 10.66 -1.25
CA VAL A 86 27.64 10.54 -2.66
C VAL A 86 27.57 11.94 -3.27
N SER A 87 28.16 12.11 -4.47
CA SER A 87 27.97 13.34 -5.24
C SER A 87 26.53 13.43 -5.78
N SER A 88 26.01 14.65 -5.99
CA SER A 88 24.67 14.86 -6.57
C SER A 88 24.50 14.11 -7.88
N GLU A 89 25.45 14.21 -8.82
CA GLU A 89 25.40 13.52 -10.11
C GLU A 89 25.35 12.00 -9.97
N ALA A 90 26.14 11.43 -9.06
CA ALA A 90 26.12 9.98 -8.79
C ALA A 90 24.81 9.53 -8.16
N GLY A 91 24.27 10.30 -7.21
CA GLY A 91 22.99 10.02 -6.58
C GLY A 91 21.82 10.10 -7.58
N GLU A 92 21.75 11.17 -8.37
CA GLU A 92 20.67 11.41 -9.35
C GLU A 92 20.61 10.31 -10.41
N SER A 93 21.75 9.73 -10.83
CA SER A 93 21.77 8.59 -11.76
C SER A 93 21.06 7.34 -11.21
N TYR A 94 20.89 7.27 -9.88
CA TYR A 94 20.13 6.24 -9.17
C TYR A 94 18.80 6.75 -8.60
N GLY A 95 18.33 7.92 -9.03
CA GLY A 95 17.08 8.53 -8.55
C GLY A 95 17.16 9.06 -7.11
N ILE A 96 18.36 9.21 -6.53
CA ILE A 96 18.59 9.70 -5.16
C ILE A 96 19.13 11.12 -5.20
N GLY A 97 18.68 11.97 -4.27
CA GLY A 97 19.07 13.39 -4.24
C GLY A 97 18.29 14.27 -5.22
N THR A 98 17.22 13.74 -5.76
CA THR A 98 16.23 14.49 -6.56
C THR A 98 15.24 15.22 -5.66
N GLU A 99 14.37 16.06 -6.24
CA GLU A 99 13.26 16.67 -5.49
C GLU A 99 12.29 15.63 -4.95
N ASP A 100 12.04 14.54 -5.70
CA ASP A 100 11.16 13.45 -5.29
C ASP A 100 11.76 12.53 -4.21
N THR A 101 13.09 12.36 -4.24
CA THR A 101 13.78 11.45 -3.32
C THR A 101 15.06 12.08 -2.78
N PRO A 102 14.93 13.13 -1.94
CA PRO A 102 16.07 13.80 -1.33
C PRO A 102 16.90 12.87 -0.46
N ILE A 103 18.20 13.14 -0.36
CA ILE A 103 19.07 12.43 0.58
C ILE A 103 18.78 12.89 2.00
N PHE A 104 18.68 11.93 2.92
CA PHE A 104 18.61 12.18 4.35
C PHE A 104 19.53 11.24 5.13
N ALA A 105 19.92 11.64 6.33
CA ALA A 105 20.80 10.83 7.17
C ALA A 105 20.15 9.49 7.56
N ASN A 106 20.91 8.40 7.53
CA ASN A 106 20.46 7.05 7.82
C ASN A 106 19.36 6.53 6.89
N MET A 107 19.29 7.03 5.64
CA MET A 107 18.24 6.64 4.70
C MET A 107 18.25 5.13 4.38
N HIS A 108 19.43 4.48 4.40
CA HIS A 108 19.54 3.03 4.21
C HIS A 108 18.84 2.27 5.35
N GLU A 109 19.19 2.57 6.59
CA GLU A 109 18.63 1.89 7.77
C GLU A 109 17.13 2.15 7.90
N ALA A 110 16.68 3.39 7.65
CA ALA A 110 15.27 3.75 7.66
C ALA A 110 14.50 2.96 6.60
N SER A 111 15.02 2.89 5.36
CA SER A 111 14.41 2.14 4.26
C SER A 111 14.42 0.63 4.53
N ALA A 112 15.54 0.08 5.00
CA ALA A 112 15.67 -1.33 5.34
C ALA A 112 14.74 -1.74 6.49
N ARG A 113 14.40 -0.81 7.40
CA ARG A 113 13.41 -1.05 8.47
C ARG A 113 11.99 -1.15 7.91
N LEU A 114 11.61 -0.32 6.92
CA LEU A 114 10.31 -0.43 6.28
C LEU A 114 10.18 -1.77 5.53
N VAL A 115 11.20 -2.16 4.77
CA VAL A 115 11.27 -3.48 4.12
C VAL A 115 11.19 -4.61 5.15
N GLY A 116 11.97 -4.51 6.23
CA GLY A 116 11.97 -5.49 7.33
C GLY A 116 10.62 -5.62 8.02
N GLY A 117 9.85 -4.52 8.08
CA GLY A 117 8.47 -4.53 8.57
C GLY A 117 7.56 -5.41 7.69
N THR A 118 7.63 -5.25 6.36
CA THR A 118 6.86 -6.08 5.43
C THR A 118 7.32 -7.54 5.48
N LEU A 119 8.63 -7.81 5.61
CA LEU A 119 9.13 -9.16 5.80
C LEU A 119 8.69 -9.78 7.15
N THR A 120 8.60 -8.97 8.21
CA THR A 120 8.03 -9.43 9.49
C THR A 120 6.57 -9.82 9.32
N ALA A 121 5.78 -9.02 8.59
CA ALA A 121 4.39 -9.35 8.27
C ALA A 121 4.30 -10.68 7.49
N VAL A 122 5.17 -10.89 6.49
CA VAL A 122 5.25 -12.16 5.75
C VAL A 122 5.53 -13.33 6.69
N ASP A 123 6.54 -13.23 7.55
CA ASP A 123 6.90 -14.32 8.46
C ASP A 123 5.73 -14.67 9.39
N TRP A 124 5.01 -13.69 9.92
CA TRP A 124 3.86 -13.94 10.79
C TRP A 124 2.72 -14.68 10.08
N VAL A 125 2.40 -14.27 8.86
CA VAL A 125 1.30 -14.88 8.09
C VAL A 125 1.71 -16.25 7.54
N MET A 126 2.86 -16.35 6.89
CA MET A 126 3.27 -17.58 6.22
C MET A 126 3.69 -18.70 7.20
N GLU A 127 4.08 -18.34 8.43
CA GLU A 127 4.36 -19.31 9.49
C GLU A 127 3.11 -19.67 10.33
N GLY A 128 1.94 -19.13 9.97
CA GLY A 128 0.67 -19.42 10.64
C GLY A 128 0.55 -18.84 12.06
N LYS A 129 1.30 -17.80 12.37
CA LYS A 129 1.22 -17.08 13.66
C LYS A 129 0.07 -16.08 13.70
N ALA A 130 -0.31 -15.55 12.52
CA ALA A 130 -1.48 -14.71 12.32
C ALA A 130 -2.10 -15.02 10.96
N GLN A 131 -3.41 -14.77 10.80
CA GLN A 131 -4.06 -14.85 9.48
C GLN A 131 -3.70 -13.64 8.64
N HIS A 132 -3.67 -12.45 9.26
CA HIS A 132 -3.40 -11.19 8.61
C HIS A 132 -2.25 -10.43 9.29
N ALA A 133 -1.55 -9.61 8.52
CA ALA A 133 -0.54 -8.71 9.06
C ALA A 133 -0.52 -7.39 8.31
N LEU A 134 -0.41 -6.27 9.04
CA LEU A 134 -0.40 -4.91 8.52
C LEU A 134 0.93 -4.21 8.80
N ASN A 135 1.60 -3.72 7.76
CA ASN A 135 2.76 -2.82 7.85
C ASN A 135 2.49 -1.50 7.11
N LEU A 136 1.97 -0.51 7.79
CA LEU A 136 1.65 0.80 7.16
C LEU A 136 2.90 1.60 6.73
N GLY A 137 4.09 1.26 7.24
CA GLY A 137 5.34 1.85 6.78
C GLY A 137 5.78 1.38 5.38
N GLY A 138 5.26 0.24 4.91
CA GLY A 138 5.51 -0.31 3.58
C GLY A 138 4.64 0.30 2.50
N GLY A 139 4.65 -0.35 1.32
CA GLY A 139 3.91 0.08 0.14
C GLY A 139 4.72 0.99 -0.79
N LEU A 140 6.04 0.88 -0.75
CA LEU A 140 6.97 1.70 -1.55
C LEU A 140 7.11 1.15 -2.98
N HIS A 141 6.01 1.16 -3.72
CA HIS A 141 5.79 0.43 -4.96
C HIS A 141 6.51 0.98 -6.21
N HIS A 142 7.08 2.19 -6.14
CA HIS A 142 7.79 2.81 -7.27
C HIS A 142 9.29 2.51 -7.29
N GLY A 143 9.85 1.93 -6.23
CA GLY A 143 11.27 1.54 -6.20
C GLY A 143 11.58 0.50 -7.26
N PHE A 144 12.57 0.78 -8.12
CA PHE A 144 13.06 -0.16 -9.14
C PHE A 144 14.26 -0.95 -8.64
N ARG A 145 14.64 -1.98 -9.40
CA ARG A 145 15.79 -2.82 -9.10
C ARG A 145 17.08 -2.04 -8.85
N GLY A 146 17.35 -1.03 -9.66
CA GLY A 146 18.58 -0.24 -9.64
C GLY A 146 18.41 1.24 -9.36
N LYS A 147 17.22 1.72 -8.98
CA LYS A 147 16.99 3.14 -8.72
C LYS A 147 15.79 3.42 -7.83
N ALA A 148 15.86 4.52 -7.10
CA ALA A 148 14.72 5.12 -6.41
C ALA A 148 13.78 5.83 -7.40
N SER A 149 12.51 5.92 -7.07
CA SER A 149 11.50 6.64 -7.85
C SER A 149 10.28 6.92 -6.98
N GLY A 150 9.55 8.01 -7.22
CA GLY A 150 8.26 8.28 -6.59
C GLY A 150 8.30 8.17 -5.06
N PHE A 151 9.25 8.79 -4.39
CA PHE A 151 9.46 8.75 -2.95
C PHE A 151 9.94 7.39 -2.39
N CYS A 152 10.14 6.38 -3.25
CA CYS A 152 10.46 5.00 -2.86
C CYS A 152 11.95 4.71 -3.07
N ILE A 153 12.68 4.43 -1.98
CA ILE A 153 14.09 4.04 -2.03
C ILE A 153 14.19 2.54 -2.28
N TYR A 154 13.69 1.71 -1.36
CA TYR A 154 13.58 0.26 -1.54
C TYR A 154 12.13 -0.15 -1.73
N ASN A 155 11.88 -1.07 -2.63
CA ASN A 155 10.57 -1.64 -2.91
C ASN A 155 10.31 -2.83 -1.96
N ASP A 156 9.67 -2.55 -0.84
CA ASP A 156 9.38 -3.56 0.19
C ASP A 156 8.46 -4.67 -0.33
N SER A 157 7.48 -4.33 -1.15
CA SER A 157 6.57 -5.31 -1.76
C SER A 157 7.29 -6.26 -2.69
N SER A 158 8.20 -5.75 -3.55
CA SER A 158 9.00 -6.61 -4.44
C SER A 158 9.95 -7.51 -3.67
N VAL A 159 10.57 -7.02 -2.59
CA VAL A 159 11.42 -7.84 -1.71
C VAL A 159 10.58 -8.93 -1.04
N ALA A 160 9.41 -8.57 -0.49
CA ALA A 160 8.52 -9.50 0.21
C ALA A 160 7.97 -10.60 -0.72
N ILE A 161 7.56 -10.25 -1.94
CA ILE A 161 7.08 -11.22 -2.94
C ILE A 161 8.19 -12.22 -3.28
N ASN A 162 9.39 -11.75 -3.59
CA ASN A 162 10.54 -12.64 -3.87
C ASN A 162 10.90 -13.50 -2.65
N TYR A 163 10.81 -12.96 -1.44
CA TYR A 163 11.02 -13.70 -0.21
C TYR A 163 9.98 -14.81 -0.02
N MET A 164 8.69 -14.53 -0.24
CA MET A 164 7.61 -15.53 -0.19
C MET A 164 7.82 -16.63 -1.23
N LYS A 165 8.16 -16.29 -2.46
CA LYS A 165 8.47 -17.26 -3.50
C LYS A 165 9.66 -18.15 -3.13
N LYS A 166 10.75 -17.55 -2.69
CA LYS A 166 12.00 -18.29 -2.39
C LYS A 166 11.87 -19.19 -1.16
N LYS A 167 11.23 -18.69 -0.10
CA LYS A 167 11.17 -19.42 1.18
C LYS A 167 10.00 -20.40 1.26
N TYR A 168 8.86 -20.05 0.66
CA TYR A 168 7.61 -20.81 0.83
C TYR A 168 7.08 -21.39 -0.49
N GLY A 169 7.67 -21.06 -1.64
CA GLY A 169 7.18 -21.49 -2.96
C GLY A 169 5.80 -20.91 -3.31
N ALA A 170 5.44 -19.77 -2.73
CA ALA A 170 4.09 -19.22 -2.81
C ALA A 170 3.82 -18.54 -4.16
N ARG A 171 2.59 -18.71 -4.65
CA ARG A 171 1.99 -17.89 -5.71
C ARG A 171 1.35 -16.66 -5.09
N VAL A 172 1.77 -15.48 -5.51
CA VAL A 172 1.41 -14.22 -4.86
C VAL A 172 0.50 -13.38 -5.76
N LEU A 173 -0.65 -12.99 -5.25
CA LEU A 173 -1.47 -11.93 -5.84
C LEU A 173 -1.13 -10.60 -5.16
N TYR A 174 -0.55 -9.69 -5.92
CA TYR A 174 -0.30 -8.30 -5.50
C TYR A 174 -1.45 -7.42 -5.99
N ILE A 175 -2.13 -6.78 -5.05
CA ILE A 175 -3.23 -5.84 -5.31
C ILE A 175 -2.76 -4.45 -4.92
N ASP A 176 -2.83 -3.50 -5.86
CA ASP A 176 -2.44 -2.11 -5.67
C ASP A 176 -3.63 -1.19 -5.93
N THR A 177 -4.04 -0.47 -4.90
CA THR A 177 -5.15 0.50 -4.95
C THR A 177 -4.71 1.93 -4.68
N ASP A 178 -3.40 2.18 -4.73
CA ASP A 178 -2.83 3.51 -4.79
C ASP A 178 -3.36 4.24 -6.04
N ALA A 179 -3.55 5.54 -5.96
CA ALA A 179 -3.93 6.32 -7.13
C ALA A 179 -2.85 6.35 -8.21
N HIS A 180 -1.59 6.06 -7.85
CA HIS A 180 -0.47 5.93 -8.78
C HIS A 180 -0.25 4.48 -9.19
N HIS A 181 0.10 4.24 -10.45
CA HIS A 181 0.43 2.90 -10.94
C HIS A 181 1.63 2.30 -10.19
N GLY A 182 1.49 1.09 -9.67
CA GLY A 182 2.55 0.34 -8.98
C GLY A 182 3.62 -0.20 -9.93
N ASP A 183 4.29 0.70 -10.66
CA ASP A 183 5.21 0.38 -11.75
C ASP A 183 6.43 -0.43 -11.30
N GLY A 184 7.04 -0.10 -10.18
CA GLY A 184 8.22 -0.81 -9.67
C GLY A 184 7.91 -2.29 -9.36
N VAL A 185 6.74 -2.58 -8.81
CA VAL A 185 6.32 -3.97 -8.55
C VAL A 185 5.96 -4.67 -9.86
N GLN A 186 5.17 -4.03 -10.74
CA GLN A 186 4.83 -4.60 -12.04
C GLN A 186 6.09 -5.03 -12.82
N TRP A 187 7.05 -4.14 -12.97
CA TRP A 187 8.27 -4.44 -13.74
C TRP A 187 9.18 -5.46 -13.07
N SER A 188 9.13 -5.61 -11.74
CA SER A 188 9.88 -6.65 -11.02
C SER A 188 9.41 -8.06 -11.34
N PHE A 189 8.14 -8.23 -11.74
CA PHE A 189 7.51 -9.53 -11.96
C PHE A 189 6.87 -9.67 -13.35
N TYR A 190 7.29 -8.85 -14.30
CA TYR A 190 6.64 -8.74 -15.61
C TYR A 190 6.74 -10.02 -16.47
N ASP A 191 7.70 -10.90 -16.19
CA ASP A 191 7.91 -12.20 -16.85
C ASP A 191 7.70 -13.41 -15.91
N ASP A 192 7.13 -13.18 -14.73
CA ASP A 192 7.00 -14.19 -13.67
C ASP A 192 5.58 -14.78 -13.61
N PRO A 193 5.40 -16.09 -13.92
CA PRO A 193 4.07 -16.72 -13.93
C PRO A 193 3.49 -16.97 -12.54
N ASP A 194 4.29 -16.90 -11.46
CA ASP A 194 3.87 -17.15 -10.08
C ASP A 194 3.51 -15.88 -9.31
N VAL A 195 3.59 -14.73 -9.97
CA VAL A 195 3.19 -13.43 -9.40
C VAL A 195 2.18 -12.77 -10.32
N CYS A 196 1.00 -12.49 -9.78
CA CYS A 196 0.00 -11.68 -10.47
C CYS A 196 0.00 -10.28 -9.88
N THR A 197 0.27 -9.27 -10.70
CA THR A 197 0.21 -7.86 -10.29
C THR A 197 -1.08 -7.24 -10.82
N VAL A 198 -1.82 -6.57 -9.94
CA VAL A 198 -3.05 -5.85 -10.27
C VAL A 198 -2.95 -4.44 -9.74
N SER A 199 -3.11 -3.45 -10.61
CA SER A 199 -3.09 -2.04 -10.23
C SER A 199 -4.33 -1.32 -10.76
N ILE A 200 -5.09 -0.69 -9.83
CA ILE A 200 -6.21 0.21 -10.17
C ILE A 200 -5.75 1.61 -9.79
N HIS A 201 -5.55 2.43 -10.80
CA HIS A 201 -4.89 3.73 -10.64
C HIS A 201 -5.48 4.77 -11.60
N GLU A 202 -5.27 6.04 -11.28
CA GLU A 202 -5.60 7.11 -12.22
C GLU A 202 -4.75 6.97 -13.49
N THR A 203 -5.38 7.15 -14.62
CA THR A 203 -4.72 6.98 -15.93
C THR A 203 -3.40 7.74 -16.03
N GLY A 204 -2.34 7.05 -16.45
CA GLY A 204 -1.02 7.62 -16.69
C GLY A 204 -0.95 8.71 -17.77
N ARG A 205 -2.08 9.08 -18.38
CA ARG A 205 -2.18 10.26 -19.25
C ARG A 205 -1.99 11.56 -18.48
N TYR A 206 -2.32 11.57 -17.21
CA TYR A 206 -2.33 12.78 -16.37
C TYR A 206 -1.49 12.62 -15.12
N LEU A 207 -1.33 11.39 -14.62
CA LEU A 207 -0.68 11.13 -13.36
C LEU A 207 0.65 10.39 -13.53
N PHE A 208 1.61 10.69 -12.67
CA PHE A 208 2.85 9.92 -12.48
C PHE A 208 2.50 8.44 -12.19
N PRO A 209 3.26 7.46 -12.65
CA PRO A 209 4.49 7.54 -13.44
C PRO A 209 4.27 7.58 -14.96
N GLY A 210 3.04 7.63 -15.45
CA GLY A 210 2.72 7.67 -16.87
C GLY A 210 2.63 6.29 -17.54
N THR A 211 2.70 5.20 -16.76
CA THR A 211 2.60 3.80 -17.18
C THR A 211 1.31 3.15 -16.69
N GLY A 212 1.16 1.84 -16.80
CA GLY A 212 -0.03 1.11 -16.37
C GLY A 212 -1.14 1.08 -17.42
N ASN A 213 -0.78 0.98 -18.69
CA ASN A 213 -1.77 0.80 -19.74
C ASN A 213 -2.35 -0.62 -19.71
N ILE A 214 -3.62 -0.79 -20.09
CA ILE A 214 -4.29 -2.09 -20.18
C ILE A 214 -3.55 -3.12 -21.05
N ASN A 215 -2.65 -2.68 -21.93
CA ASN A 215 -1.84 -3.55 -22.78
C ASN A 215 -0.53 -4.00 -22.12
N GLU A 216 -0.18 -3.46 -20.96
CA GLU A 216 0.94 -3.92 -20.14
C GLU A 216 0.50 -5.16 -19.36
N ARG A 217 0.65 -6.34 -19.98
CA ARG A 217 0.05 -7.61 -19.52
C ARG A 217 1.06 -8.66 -19.09
N GLY A 218 2.31 -8.27 -18.88
CA GLY A 218 3.41 -9.20 -18.66
C GLY A 218 4.10 -9.60 -19.97
N SER A 219 5.15 -10.38 -19.85
CA SER A 219 5.95 -10.90 -20.97
C SER A 219 6.39 -12.34 -20.72
N GLY A 220 6.88 -13.02 -21.76
CA GLY A 220 7.41 -14.36 -21.61
C GLY A 220 6.45 -15.33 -20.94
N GLN A 221 6.90 -15.98 -19.85
CA GLN A 221 6.08 -16.89 -19.04
C GLN A 221 5.06 -16.17 -18.18
N GLY A 222 5.29 -14.89 -17.84
CA GLY A 222 4.37 -14.03 -17.09
C GLY A 222 3.36 -13.30 -17.97
N TYR A 223 3.26 -13.62 -19.26
CA TYR A 223 2.23 -13.00 -20.10
C TYR A 223 0.82 -13.39 -19.64
N GLY A 224 0.01 -12.39 -19.29
CA GLY A 224 -1.32 -12.56 -18.72
C GLY A 224 -1.38 -12.56 -17.21
N THR A 225 -0.27 -12.23 -16.50
CA THR A 225 -0.24 -12.09 -15.03
C THR A 225 -0.10 -10.64 -14.56
N SER A 226 -0.11 -9.66 -15.46
CA SER A 226 -0.12 -8.23 -15.11
C SER A 226 -1.42 -7.60 -15.59
N PHE A 227 -2.16 -6.99 -14.67
CA PHE A 227 -3.46 -6.38 -14.94
C PHE A 227 -3.46 -4.92 -14.52
N ASN A 228 -3.78 -4.04 -15.45
CA ASN A 228 -3.86 -2.61 -15.23
C ASN A 228 -5.27 -2.09 -15.52
N PHE A 229 -5.79 -1.33 -14.59
CA PHE A 229 -7.09 -0.67 -14.67
C PHE A 229 -6.91 0.85 -14.53
N PRO A 230 -6.43 1.52 -15.62
CA PRO A 230 -6.25 2.97 -15.63
C PRO A 230 -7.62 3.65 -15.70
N ILE A 231 -8.19 4.00 -14.56
CA ILE A 231 -9.46 4.72 -14.45
C ILE A 231 -9.29 6.20 -14.78
N ASP A 232 -10.36 6.84 -15.22
CA ASP A 232 -10.29 8.26 -15.60
C ASP A 232 -10.21 9.17 -14.37
N ALA A 233 -9.59 10.33 -14.52
CA ALA A 233 -9.59 11.35 -13.46
C ALA A 233 -11.05 11.69 -13.04
N PHE A 234 -11.24 12.06 -11.79
CA PHE A 234 -12.55 12.33 -11.17
C PHE A 234 -13.49 11.12 -11.07
N THR A 235 -12.94 9.90 -11.13
CA THR A 235 -13.71 8.69 -10.85
C THR A 235 -14.20 8.69 -9.40
N GLU A 236 -15.52 8.56 -9.22
CA GLU A 236 -16.20 8.49 -7.92
C GLU A 236 -16.33 7.05 -7.42
N ASP A 237 -16.75 6.88 -6.17
CA ASP A 237 -16.81 5.62 -5.43
C ASP A 237 -17.46 4.48 -6.20
N GLU A 238 -18.67 4.70 -6.73
CA GLU A 238 -19.44 3.65 -7.39
C GLU A 238 -18.69 3.05 -8.58
N SER A 239 -18.13 3.91 -9.44
CA SER A 239 -17.35 3.49 -10.61
C SER A 239 -16.02 2.82 -10.21
N PHE A 240 -15.32 3.36 -9.20
CA PHE A 240 -14.12 2.74 -8.65
C PHE A 240 -14.39 1.33 -8.12
N LEU A 241 -15.44 1.20 -7.30
CA LEU A 241 -15.80 -0.06 -6.65
C LEU A 241 -16.35 -1.10 -7.63
N GLU A 242 -17.03 -0.70 -8.70
CA GLU A 242 -17.40 -1.61 -9.78
C GLU A 242 -16.16 -2.23 -10.41
N VAL A 243 -15.17 -1.41 -10.79
CA VAL A 243 -13.90 -1.89 -11.36
C VAL A 243 -13.20 -2.82 -10.38
N TYR A 244 -13.04 -2.37 -9.12
CA TYR A 244 -12.32 -3.13 -8.10
C TYR A 244 -12.95 -4.49 -7.81
N ARG A 245 -14.24 -4.53 -7.47
CA ARG A 245 -14.93 -5.78 -7.10
C ARG A 245 -14.92 -6.78 -8.24
N THR A 246 -15.22 -6.32 -9.46
CA THR A 246 -15.28 -7.19 -10.65
C THR A 246 -13.89 -7.72 -10.98
N ALA A 247 -12.90 -6.85 -11.05
CA ALA A 247 -11.53 -7.24 -11.40
C ALA A 247 -10.95 -8.22 -10.38
N MET A 248 -11.07 -7.91 -9.08
CA MET A 248 -10.50 -8.77 -8.04
C MET A 248 -11.11 -10.16 -8.04
N ARG A 249 -12.43 -10.28 -8.19
CA ARG A 249 -13.12 -11.57 -8.21
C ARG A 249 -12.66 -12.44 -9.38
N GLU A 250 -12.67 -11.90 -10.59
CA GLU A 250 -12.29 -12.64 -11.79
C GLU A 250 -10.80 -13.01 -11.81
N ILE A 251 -9.92 -12.11 -11.34
CA ILE A 251 -8.48 -12.36 -11.34
C ILE A 251 -8.09 -13.40 -10.28
N VAL A 252 -8.65 -13.34 -9.07
CA VAL A 252 -8.31 -14.33 -8.03
C VAL A 252 -8.77 -15.73 -8.41
N GLU A 253 -9.94 -15.88 -9.03
CA GLU A 253 -10.43 -17.15 -9.55
C GLU A 253 -9.55 -17.70 -10.68
N PHE A 254 -9.07 -16.84 -11.54
CA PHE A 254 -8.16 -17.20 -12.63
C PHE A 254 -6.76 -17.58 -12.13
N PHE A 255 -6.17 -16.72 -11.29
CA PHE A 255 -4.77 -16.87 -10.88
C PHE A 255 -4.57 -17.91 -9.77
N LYS A 256 -5.53 -18.06 -8.84
CA LYS A 256 -5.49 -18.99 -7.70
C LYS A 256 -4.24 -18.80 -6.83
N PRO A 257 -4.12 -17.68 -6.13
CA PRO A 257 -2.97 -17.38 -5.29
C PRO A 257 -2.95 -18.19 -4.00
N ASP A 258 -1.77 -18.34 -3.40
CA ASP A 258 -1.58 -18.86 -2.05
C ASP A 258 -1.69 -17.77 -0.98
N VAL A 259 -1.43 -16.52 -1.35
CA VAL A 259 -1.41 -15.37 -0.45
C VAL A 259 -1.72 -14.07 -1.22
N ILE A 260 -2.41 -13.15 -0.57
CA ILE A 260 -2.64 -11.78 -1.05
C ILE A 260 -1.67 -10.83 -0.34
N LEU A 261 -0.96 -10.00 -1.12
CA LEU A 261 -0.25 -8.81 -0.66
C LEU A 261 -0.93 -7.58 -1.23
N SER A 262 -1.56 -6.75 -0.39
CA SER A 262 -2.25 -5.54 -0.83
C SER A 262 -1.51 -4.26 -0.44
N GLN A 263 -1.34 -3.36 -1.41
CA GLN A 263 -0.91 -1.98 -1.21
C GLN A 263 -2.17 -1.10 -1.07
N ASN A 264 -2.24 -0.34 0.01
CA ASN A 264 -3.43 0.38 0.43
C ASN A 264 -3.15 1.88 0.52
N GLY A 265 -2.75 2.49 -0.59
CA GLY A 265 -2.63 3.93 -0.71
C GLY A 265 -3.95 4.63 -0.35
N ALA A 266 -3.85 5.78 0.31
CA ALA A 266 -5.01 6.58 0.71
C ALA A 266 -5.19 7.82 -0.17
N ASP A 267 -4.52 7.86 -1.32
CA ASP A 267 -4.45 9.01 -2.23
C ASP A 267 -5.50 9.02 -3.34
N ALA A 268 -6.36 8.00 -3.41
CA ALA A 268 -7.54 8.04 -4.29
C ALA A 268 -8.69 8.90 -3.76
N HIS A 269 -8.52 9.53 -2.60
CA HIS A 269 -9.52 10.39 -1.96
C HIS A 269 -9.58 11.79 -2.58
N TYR A 270 -10.78 12.35 -2.74
CA TYR A 270 -10.98 13.67 -3.36
C TYR A 270 -10.27 14.84 -2.67
N LEU A 271 -9.81 14.69 -1.42
CA LEU A 271 -9.01 15.66 -0.68
C LEU A 271 -7.51 15.49 -0.87
N ASP A 272 -7.06 14.45 -1.58
CA ASP A 272 -5.62 14.25 -1.79
C ASP A 272 -5.05 15.34 -2.71
N PRO A 273 -3.92 15.98 -2.31
CA PRO A 273 -3.38 17.09 -3.09
C PRO A 273 -2.59 16.67 -4.34
N LEU A 274 -2.24 15.38 -4.50
CA LEU A 274 -1.37 14.91 -5.58
C LEU A 274 -2.10 14.13 -6.68
N THR A 275 -3.39 13.86 -6.52
CA THR A 275 -4.17 13.03 -7.46
C THR A 275 -5.47 13.72 -7.84
N HIS A 276 -6.20 13.15 -8.80
CA HIS A 276 -7.46 13.69 -9.26
C HIS A 276 -8.62 12.68 -9.16
N LEU A 277 -8.39 11.54 -8.50
CA LEU A 277 -9.48 10.61 -8.19
C LEU A 277 -10.45 11.25 -7.19
N TYR A 278 -11.69 10.79 -7.19
CA TYR A 278 -12.75 11.46 -6.44
C TYR A 278 -13.46 10.51 -5.48
N GLY A 279 -12.68 9.56 -4.91
CA GLY A 279 -13.13 8.64 -3.88
C GLY A 279 -13.40 9.33 -2.55
N THR A 280 -14.33 8.78 -1.76
CA THR A 280 -14.62 9.17 -0.37
C THR A 280 -14.16 8.09 0.60
N MET A 281 -14.45 8.24 1.90
CA MET A 281 -14.18 7.19 2.88
C MET A 281 -14.89 5.86 2.57
N ASP A 282 -15.88 5.85 1.70
CA ASP A 282 -16.61 4.63 1.37
C ASP A 282 -15.75 3.62 0.59
N ILE A 283 -14.84 4.09 -0.29
CA ILE A 283 -13.90 3.15 -0.95
C ILE A 283 -12.96 2.50 0.05
N TYR A 284 -12.52 3.21 1.09
CA TYR A 284 -11.60 2.69 2.12
C TYR A 284 -12.27 1.76 3.14
N ARG A 285 -13.61 1.67 3.13
CA ARG A 285 -14.36 0.61 3.81
C ARG A 285 -14.46 -0.65 2.95
N GLU A 286 -14.71 -0.48 1.66
CA GLU A 286 -14.99 -1.60 0.76
C GLU A 286 -13.73 -2.28 0.22
N ILE A 287 -12.66 -1.54 -0.06
CA ILE A 287 -11.39 -2.11 -0.55
C ILE A 287 -10.87 -3.21 0.40
N PRO A 288 -10.65 -2.93 1.70
CA PRO A 288 -10.15 -3.95 2.61
C PRO A 288 -11.13 -5.11 2.81
N LYS A 289 -12.43 -4.84 2.81
CA LYS A 289 -13.46 -5.87 2.94
C LYS A 289 -13.38 -6.90 1.81
N VAL A 290 -13.28 -6.45 0.57
CA VAL A 290 -13.14 -7.35 -0.59
C VAL A 290 -11.83 -8.15 -0.50
N ALA A 291 -10.70 -7.52 -0.17
CA ALA A 291 -9.43 -8.21 0.00
C ALA A 291 -9.49 -9.28 1.12
N HIS A 292 -10.14 -8.96 2.23
CA HIS A 292 -10.36 -9.85 3.37
C HIS A 292 -11.21 -11.08 2.98
N GLU A 293 -12.36 -10.85 2.34
CA GLU A 293 -13.24 -11.91 1.84
C GLU A 293 -12.50 -12.85 0.88
N LEU A 294 -11.76 -12.30 -0.09
CA LEU A 294 -10.99 -13.08 -1.07
C LEU A 294 -9.83 -13.85 -0.42
N ALA A 295 -9.15 -13.28 0.56
CA ALA A 295 -8.10 -13.97 1.29
C ALA A 295 -8.64 -15.19 2.03
N HIS A 296 -9.79 -15.07 2.67
CA HIS A 296 -10.44 -16.21 3.34
C HIS A 296 -10.96 -17.25 2.36
N GLU A 297 -11.53 -16.84 1.24
CA GLU A 297 -12.10 -17.77 0.27
C GLU A 297 -11.03 -18.53 -0.53
N PHE A 298 -9.91 -17.87 -0.91
CA PHE A 298 -8.92 -18.43 -1.85
C PHE A 298 -7.54 -18.70 -1.26
N CYS A 299 -7.16 -18.04 -0.15
CA CYS A 299 -5.82 -18.06 0.39
C CYS A 299 -5.74 -18.56 1.86
N GLU A 300 -6.73 -19.28 2.35
CA GLU A 300 -6.79 -19.76 3.75
C GLU A 300 -6.63 -18.60 4.78
N GLY A 301 -7.10 -17.42 4.44
CA GLY A 301 -6.97 -16.21 5.24
C GLY A 301 -5.60 -15.52 5.15
N ARG A 302 -4.65 -15.99 4.35
CA ARG A 302 -3.32 -15.36 4.25
C ARG A 302 -3.40 -14.02 3.51
N TRP A 303 -3.37 -12.94 4.28
CA TRP A 303 -3.40 -11.57 3.79
C TRP A 303 -2.37 -10.70 4.49
N ILE A 304 -1.49 -10.10 3.70
CA ILE A 304 -0.50 -9.12 4.12
C ILE A 304 -0.90 -7.79 3.49
N ALA A 305 -1.04 -6.74 4.32
CA ALA A 305 -1.37 -5.41 3.85
C ALA A 305 -0.23 -4.44 4.17
N VAL A 306 0.06 -3.56 3.23
CA VAL A 306 1.03 -2.48 3.41
C VAL A 306 0.35 -1.13 3.16
N GLY A 307 0.98 -0.04 3.60
CA GLY A 307 0.53 1.31 3.34
C GLY A 307 0.61 1.68 1.86
N GLY A 308 1.13 2.84 1.55
CA GLY A 308 1.26 3.37 0.19
C GLY A 308 1.24 4.89 0.19
N GLY A 309 0.75 5.51 -0.89
CA GLY A 309 0.48 6.93 -0.98
C GLY A 309 -0.58 7.41 0.01
N GLY A 310 -0.85 8.68 -0.02
CA GLY A 310 -1.78 9.37 0.88
C GLY A 310 -1.10 10.61 1.46
N TYR A 311 -1.50 11.76 0.94
CA TYR A 311 -0.79 13.03 1.16
C TYR A 311 -1.67 14.05 1.90
N ASP A 312 -2.95 13.81 2.05
CA ASP A 312 -3.74 14.44 3.10
C ASP A 312 -3.58 13.65 4.41
N ILE A 313 -2.44 13.83 5.04
CA ILE A 313 -2.03 13.08 6.22
C ILE A 313 -2.87 13.41 7.47
N TRP A 314 -3.62 14.52 7.44
CA TRP A 314 -4.37 15.02 8.58
C TRP A 314 -5.84 14.58 8.59
N ARG A 315 -6.46 14.57 7.42
CA ARG A 315 -7.91 14.33 7.30
C ARG A 315 -8.26 12.97 6.74
N VAL A 316 -7.42 12.44 5.82
CA VAL A 316 -7.71 11.22 5.06
C VAL A 316 -7.00 10.00 5.64
N VAL A 317 -5.67 10.00 5.61
CA VAL A 317 -4.85 8.81 5.91
C VAL A 317 -5.17 8.16 7.25
N PRO A 318 -5.30 8.88 8.38
CA PRO A 318 -5.58 8.23 9.66
C PRO A 318 -6.91 7.50 9.69
N ARG A 319 -7.94 8.05 9.01
CA ARG A 319 -9.26 7.41 8.90
C ARG A 319 -9.19 6.17 7.99
N ALA A 320 -8.63 6.31 6.79
CA ALA A 320 -8.55 5.24 5.81
C ALA A 320 -7.76 4.03 6.34
N TRP A 321 -6.58 4.25 6.91
CA TRP A 321 -5.74 3.17 7.44
C TRP A 321 -6.27 2.57 8.74
N SER A 322 -7.04 3.35 9.53
CA SER A 322 -7.75 2.78 10.68
C SER A 322 -8.87 1.85 10.24
N LEU A 323 -9.61 2.17 9.16
CA LEU A 323 -10.63 1.30 8.59
C LEU A 323 -10.04 -0.02 8.09
N LEU A 324 -8.88 0.02 7.44
CA LEU A 324 -8.14 -1.18 7.01
C LEU A 324 -7.81 -2.10 8.19
N TRP A 325 -7.22 -1.54 9.27
CA TRP A 325 -6.90 -2.32 10.47
C TRP A 325 -8.14 -2.92 11.14
N MET A 326 -9.22 -2.15 11.20
CA MET A 326 -10.45 -2.61 11.83
C MET A 326 -11.07 -3.76 11.03
N GLU A 327 -11.06 -3.68 9.71
CA GLU A 327 -11.53 -4.78 8.86
C GLU A 327 -10.70 -6.05 9.06
N MET A 328 -9.37 -5.94 9.11
CA MET A 328 -8.46 -7.07 9.34
C MET A 328 -8.69 -7.79 10.68
N ASN A 329 -9.40 -7.19 11.62
CA ASN A 329 -9.71 -7.75 12.94
C ASN A 329 -11.21 -8.00 13.16
N ASP A 330 -12.02 -7.98 12.12
CA ASP A 330 -13.50 -8.13 12.23
C ASP A 330 -14.14 -7.12 13.20
N PHE A 331 -13.50 -5.96 13.40
CA PHE A 331 -14.13 -4.92 14.19
C PHE A 331 -15.27 -4.27 13.39
N PRO A 332 -16.39 -3.95 14.03
CA PRO A 332 -17.48 -3.27 13.33
C PRO A 332 -16.97 -1.92 12.77
N PRO A 333 -17.30 -1.59 11.51
CA PRO A 333 -16.85 -0.34 10.91
C PRO A 333 -17.36 0.85 11.74
N PRO A 334 -16.45 1.77 12.11
CA PRO A 334 -16.82 2.91 12.96
C PRO A 334 -17.70 3.89 12.20
N LYS A 335 -18.61 4.51 12.94
CA LYS A 335 -19.54 5.54 12.45
C LYS A 335 -19.58 6.73 13.40
N GLY A 336 -20.03 7.88 12.89
CA GLY A 336 -20.20 9.08 13.68
C GLY A 336 -18.89 9.80 14.01
N PRO A 337 -18.79 10.45 15.19
CA PRO A 337 -17.65 11.31 15.50
C PRO A 337 -16.36 10.56 15.78
N LEU A 338 -15.23 11.16 15.38
CA LEU A 338 -13.90 10.74 15.82
C LEU A 338 -13.70 11.01 17.33
N PRO A 339 -12.79 10.29 18.01
CA PRO A 339 -12.48 10.54 19.42
C PRO A 339 -12.07 12.01 19.66
N SER A 340 -12.77 12.70 20.52
CA SER A 340 -12.48 14.10 20.85
C SER A 340 -11.07 14.32 21.38
N SER A 341 -10.53 13.34 22.10
CA SER A 341 -9.16 13.38 22.61
C SER A 341 -8.11 13.36 21.48
N TRP A 342 -8.40 12.67 20.36
CA TRP A 342 -7.56 12.69 19.17
C TRP A 342 -7.62 14.06 18.48
N LEU A 343 -8.81 14.58 18.26
CA LEU A 343 -9.01 15.90 17.64
C LEU A 343 -8.34 17.02 18.46
N THR A 344 -8.51 17.02 19.79
CA THR A 344 -7.90 18.01 20.67
C THR A 344 -6.38 17.96 20.65
N LYS A 345 -5.79 16.76 20.54
CA LYS A 345 -4.34 16.59 20.48
C LYS A 345 -3.77 17.15 19.17
N TRP A 346 -4.40 16.81 18.04
CA TRP A 346 -3.79 17.02 16.72
C TRP A 346 -4.23 18.30 16.00
N GLN A 347 -5.39 18.89 16.35
CA GLN A 347 -5.84 20.14 15.72
C GLN A 347 -4.85 21.29 15.84
N PRO A 348 -4.11 21.48 16.96
CA PRO A 348 -3.12 22.56 17.06
C PRO A 348 -1.91 22.42 16.11
N GLU A 349 -1.59 21.19 15.70
CA GLU A 349 -0.48 20.90 14.77
C GLU A 349 -0.92 20.87 13.31
N SER A 350 -2.21 20.66 13.07
CA SER A 350 -2.74 20.55 11.71
C SER A 350 -2.85 21.93 11.03
N PRO A 351 -2.32 22.08 9.79
CA PRO A 351 -2.47 23.31 9.02
C PRO A 351 -3.89 23.50 8.46
N VAL A 352 -4.76 22.49 8.59
CA VAL A 352 -6.13 22.50 8.10
C VAL A 352 -7.11 22.09 9.22
N PRO A 353 -8.38 22.50 9.17
CA PRO A 353 -9.39 21.98 10.09
C PRO A 353 -9.51 20.46 9.94
N LEU A 354 -9.38 19.72 11.06
CA LEU A 354 -9.57 18.27 11.06
C LEU A 354 -11.05 17.93 10.81
N ILE A 355 -11.30 16.83 10.11
CA ILE A 355 -12.64 16.27 9.98
C ILE A 355 -12.97 15.51 11.26
N GLY A 356 -14.06 15.91 11.92
CA GLY A 356 -14.47 15.35 13.22
C GLY A 356 -15.30 14.06 13.13
N SER A 357 -15.45 13.47 11.94
CA SER A 357 -16.27 12.29 11.68
C SER A 357 -15.53 11.24 10.89
N TRP A 358 -15.98 9.98 10.99
CA TRP A 358 -15.53 8.88 10.14
C TRP A 358 -15.97 9.05 8.69
N ASP A 359 -17.12 9.67 8.49
CA ASP A 359 -17.66 9.96 7.16
C ASP A 359 -17.20 11.34 6.69
N ASP A 360 -17.12 11.52 5.39
CA ASP A 360 -16.79 12.81 4.80
C ASP A 360 -17.99 13.77 4.91
N PRO A 361 -17.74 15.05 5.21
CA PRO A 361 -18.81 16.03 5.25
C PRO A 361 -19.39 16.28 3.84
N GLU A 362 -20.68 16.13 3.66
CA GLU A 362 -21.37 16.36 2.37
C GLU A 362 -21.04 17.72 1.75
N GLN A 363 -20.85 18.76 2.60
CA GLN A 363 -20.57 20.12 2.17
C GLN A 363 -19.18 20.27 1.49
N MET A 364 -18.26 19.31 1.72
CA MET A 364 -16.92 19.32 1.13
C MET A 364 -16.87 18.59 -0.22
N TYR A 365 -17.89 17.79 -0.50
CA TYR A 365 -17.99 17.02 -1.73
C TYR A 365 -18.72 17.80 -2.81
N GLN A 366 -18.14 17.89 -4.00
CA GLN A 366 -18.74 18.54 -5.16
C GLN A 366 -19.07 17.50 -6.22
N ALA A 367 -20.32 17.43 -6.65
CA ALA A 367 -20.74 16.50 -7.69
C ALA A 367 -19.96 16.71 -9.00
N ILE A 368 -19.53 15.63 -9.61
CA ILE A 368 -18.78 15.65 -10.87
C ILE A 368 -19.73 15.73 -12.06
N PRO A 369 -19.67 16.80 -12.87
CA PRO A 369 -20.61 16.98 -13.99
C PRO A 369 -20.54 15.87 -15.06
N ARG A 370 -19.38 15.18 -15.19
CA ARG A 370 -19.13 14.14 -16.19
C ARG A 370 -19.18 12.74 -15.61
N LYS A 371 -19.82 12.52 -14.47
CA LYS A 371 -19.87 11.23 -13.77
C LYS A 371 -20.28 10.09 -14.68
N GLU A 372 -21.37 10.22 -15.45
CA GLU A 372 -21.86 9.17 -16.33
C GLU A 372 -20.85 8.81 -17.43
N GLU A 373 -20.23 9.81 -18.07
CA GLU A 373 -19.21 9.59 -19.11
C GLU A 373 -17.97 8.89 -18.55
N ILE A 374 -17.52 9.28 -17.36
CA ILE A 374 -16.38 8.67 -16.67
C ILE A 374 -16.69 7.22 -16.33
N THR A 375 -17.86 6.94 -15.76
CA THR A 375 -18.32 5.59 -15.41
C THR A 375 -18.37 4.68 -16.63
N GLU A 376 -18.93 5.16 -17.76
CA GLU A 376 -18.97 4.40 -19.00
C GLU A 376 -17.57 4.06 -19.53
N LYS A 377 -16.66 5.03 -19.53
CA LYS A 377 -15.25 4.80 -19.93
C LYS A 377 -14.54 3.77 -19.03
N ASN A 378 -14.74 3.85 -17.73
CA ASN A 378 -14.16 2.90 -16.79
C ASN A 378 -14.75 1.50 -17.00
N HIS A 379 -16.04 1.39 -17.24
CA HIS A 379 -16.69 0.13 -17.57
C HIS A 379 -16.16 -0.49 -18.87
N GLU A 380 -16.00 0.31 -19.92
CA GLU A 380 -15.39 -0.17 -21.17
C GLU A 380 -13.93 -0.62 -20.97
N MET A 381 -13.15 0.15 -20.20
CA MET A 381 -11.76 -0.17 -19.85
C MET A 381 -11.70 -1.51 -19.10
N LEU A 382 -12.54 -1.70 -18.07
CA LEU A 382 -12.66 -2.93 -17.30
C LEU A 382 -12.91 -4.15 -18.23
N ASN A 383 -13.89 -4.05 -19.13
CA ASN A 383 -14.20 -5.12 -20.07
C ASN A 383 -13.05 -5.47 -21.01
N LYS A 384 -12.31 -4.45 -21.48
CA LYS A 384 -11.12 -4.64 -22.32
C LYS A 384 -9.96 -5.28 -21.53
N ALA A 385 -9.76 -4.86 -20.29
CA ALA A 385 -8.69 -5.40 -19.43
C ALA A 385 -8.91 -6.89 -19.10
N LEU A 386 -10.16 -7.28 -18.80
CA LEU A 386 -10.54 -8.65 -18.44
C LEU A 386 -10.81 -9.57 -19.65
N TYR A 387 -10.75 -9.04 -20.88
CA TYR A 387 -11.09 -9.81 -22.09
C TYR A 387 -10.35 -11.15 -22.18
N MET A 388 -9.07 -11.20 -21.82
CA MET A 388 -8.28 -12.43 -21.90
C MET A 388 -8.77 -13.50 -20.92
N ILE A 389 -9.09 -13.12 -19.69
CA ILE A 389 -9.59 -14.06 -18.67
C ILE A 389 -10.95 -14.65 -19.11
N ARG A 390 -11.83 -13.79 -19.62
CA ARG A 390 -13.19 -14.19 -20.01
C ARG A 390 -13.25 -15.05 -21.26
N ASN A 391 -12.16 -15.11 -22.03
CA ASN A 391 -12.08 -15.86 -23.31
C ASN A 391 -10.95 -16.92 -23.29
N ALA A 392 -10.37 -17.21 -22.14
CA ALA A 392 -9.42 -18.30 -21.92
C ALA A 392 -10.18 -19.60 -21.53
#